data_cf519f038a7900f5cb5342e4d021ee20
#
_entry.id   cf519f038a7900f5cb5342e4d021ee20
#
_cell.length_a   1.000
_cell.length_b   1.000
_cell.length_c   1.000
_cell.angle_alpha   90.00
_cell.angle_beta   90.00
_cell.angle_gamma   90.00
#
_symmetry.space_group_name_H-M   'P 1'
#
loop_
_entity.id
_entity.type
_entity.pdbx_description
1 polymer ?
#
loop_
_entity_poly.entity_id
_entity_poly.type
_entity_poly.pdbx_seq_one_letter_code
_entity_poly.pdbx_strand_id
1 'polypeptide(L)'
;MQTYLLHYPATKHVDIYLNDINGTFRGKRIAVGDLYSAAKGCYFPQSVYSMDREGKVVCTAADHQVLDEPDRICLPVKGTLRPSAYDPHENAQLLLSMQDASGAPYALEPRVILENVVRRFHHHGLYPVIAPEIEFYLIDQQAQAMRSQGCFHMAVPSTYAPFIERLEEMAAAQNLPLTGIVSEAEPAQFELNLRHSHQVVEVCENVLALRRLTSVIANEFGYKANFMAKPFSQLAGNGLHFHISLNDRQGDNLFASPAQELNEMTRLCLAGLLHLMPASLAIMAPGVNAFRRLRKNLDEPVFSSWGYNTRSAALRIPCSTEENRRIEYRLAGADANPYLVMATILTGMLYGLENIDGDSEEDILRAAPPLPLFQHQAIAVFQECPYLLDSLGQAFSRQWIHSKLEELTLFEGIVTQEETAISF
;
A
#
# COMPACT_ATOMS: atom_id res chain seq x y z
N MET A 1 21.62 16.56 0.76
CA MET A 1 22.21 16.46 -0.60
C MET A 1 23.72 16.41 -0.58
N GLN A 2 24.42 17.43 -0.04
CA GLN A 2 25.91 17.38 0.05
C GLN A 2 26.41 16.11 0.75
N THR A 3 25.85 15.76 1.90
CA THR A 3 26.21 14.55 2.64
C THR A 3 26.03 13.29 1.80
N TYR A 4 24.96 13.20 1.01
CA TYR A 4 24.74 12.08 0.11
C TYR A 4 25.86 11.96 -0.95
N LEU A 5 26.17 13.06 -1.63
CA LEU A 5 27.20 13.08 -2.68
C LEU A 5 28.62 12.82 -2.15
N LEU A 6 28.89 13.10 -0.87
CA LEU A 6 30.14 12.70 -0.23
C LEU A 6 30.24 11.18 -0.02
N HIS A 7 29.11 10.51 0.26
CA HIS A 7 29.07 9.05 0.41
C HIS A 7 29.01 8.33 -0.95
N TYR A 8 28.38 8.95 -1.94
CA TYR A 8 28.18 8.41 -3.30
C TYR A 8 28.75 9.34 -4.37
N PRO A 9 30.09 9.53 -4.42
CA PRO A 9 30.73 10.49 -5.32
C PRO A 9 30.64 10.10 -6.79
N ALA A 10 30.37 8.83 -7.10
CA ALA A 10 30.22 8.35 -8.47
C ALA A 10 28.83 8.64 -9.07
N THR A 11 27.89 9.21 -8.30
CA THR A 11 26.55 9.52 -8.78
C THR A 11 26.59 10.48 -9.96
N LYS A 12 26.02 10.07 -11.08
CA LYS A 12 25.91 10.86 -12.34
C LYS A 12 24.50 11.40 -12.55
N HIS A 13 23.48 10.64 -12.15
CA HIS A 13 22.08 10.96 -12.40
C HIS A 13 21.23 10.83 -11.14
N VAL A 14 20.11 11.54 -11.12
CA VAL A 14 19.10 11.44 -10.08
C VAL A 14 17.73 11.26 -10.73
N ASP A 15 17.04 10.18 -10.39
CA ASP A 15 15.64 9.95 -10.74
C ASP A 15 14.77 10.73 -9.75
N ILE A 16 14.19 11.84 -10.17
CA ILE A 16 13.23 12.61 -9.37
C ILE A 16 11.81 12.17 -9.72
N TYR A 17 10.97 11.87 -8.70
CA TYR A 17 9.69 11.23 -8.93
C TYR A 17 8.61 11.62 -7.91
N LEU A 18 7.35 11.41 -8.32
CA LEU A 18 6.14 11.43 -7.52
C LEU A 18 5.56 10.00 -7.46
N ASN A 19 4.81 9.68 -6.44
CA ASN A 19 3.98 8.48 -6.40
C ASN A 19 2.54 8.87 -6.71
N ASP A 20 1.98 8.37 -7.82
CA ASP A 20 0.61 8.65 -8.24
C ASP A 20 -0.44 7.95 -7.35
N ILE A 21 -1.73 8.14 -7.63
CA ILE A 21 -2.83 7.53 -6.85
C ILE A 21 -2.80 6.01 -6.84
N ASN A 22 -2.18 5.37 -7.83
CA ASN A 22 -2.01 3.92 -7.94
C ASN A 22 -0.70 3.42 -7.29
N GLY A 23 0.14 4.32 -6.75
CA GLY A 23 1.45 3.98 -6.19
C GLY A 23 2.53 3.76 -7.26
N THR A 24 2.29 4.23 -8.49
CA THR A 24 3.27 4.19 -9.58
C THR A 24 4.25 5.34 -9.46
N PHE A 25 5.51 5.07 -9.77
CA PHE A 25 6.57 6.08 -9.81
C PHE A 25 6.48 6.87 -11.13
N ARG A 26 6.16 8.16 -11.05
CA ARG A 26 6.08 9.09 -12.18
C ARG A 26 7.16 10.14 -12.03
N GLY A 27 8.04 10.27 -13.01
CA GLY A 27 9.16 11.19 -12.84
C GLY A 27 10.04 11.32 -14.06
N LYS A 28 11.22 11.90 -13.83
CA LYS A 28 12.23 12.10 -14.87
C LYS A 28 13.63 11.95 -14.27
N ARG A 29 14.59 11.62 -15.14
CA ARG A 29 16.01 11.59 -14.80
C ARG A 29 16.64 12.93 -15.07
N ILE A 30 17.43 13.43 -14.11
CA ILE A 30 18.25 14.65 -14.26
C ILE A 30 19.73 14.32 -14.05
N ALA A 31 20.62 15.15 -14.57
CA ALA A 31 22.04 15.08 -14.23
C ALA A 31 22.24 15.50 -12.76
N VAL A 32 23.25 14.92 -12.09
CA VAL A 32 23.54 15.24 -10.69
C VAL A 32 23.89 16.73 -10.51
N GLY A 33 24.45 17.39 -11.52
CA GLY A 33 24.73 18.83 -11.50
C GLY A 33 23.49 19.71 -11.36
N ASP A 34 22.31 19.22 -11.80
CA ASP A 34 21.03 19.91 -11.71
C ASP A 34 20.29 19.67 -10.39
N LEU A 35 20.80 18.78 -9.53
CA LEU A 35 20.15 18.40 -8.26
C LEU A 35 19.88 19.61 -7.36
N TYR A 36 20.81 20.56 -7.26
CA TYR A 36 20.62 21.76 -6.46
C TYR A 36 19.56 22.73 -7.01
N SER A 37 19.40 22.75 -8.33
CA SER A 37 18.32 23.50 -8.98
C SER A 37 16.99 22.82 -8.74
N ALA A 38 16.90 21.50 -8.94
CA ALA A 38 15.71 20.72 -8.65
C ALA A 38 15.29 20.79 -7.17
N ALA A 39 16.25 20.99 -6.27
CA ALA A 39 16.00 21.16 -4.83
C ALA A 39 15.21 22.43 -4.48
N LYS A 40 15.24 23.44 -5.33
CA LYS A 40 14.45 24.67 -5.18
C LYS A 40 13.04 24.50 -5.72
N GLY A 41 12.74 23.41 -6.38
CA GLY A 41 11.49 23.03 -7.00
C GLY A 41 11.67 22.68 -8.48
N CYS A 42 10.91 21.72 -8.92
CA CYS A 42 10.74 21.40 -10.33
C CYS A 42 9.24 21.29 -10.64
N TYR A 43 8.91 21.21 -11.92
CA TYR A 43 7.51 21.25 -12.35
C TYR A 43 7.09 19.93 -12.96
N PHE A 44 5.86 19.52 -12.60
CA PHE A 44 5.13 18.40 -13.19
C PHE A 44 3.67 18.81 -13.41
N PRO A 45 2.99 18.27 -14.44
CA PRO A 45 1.58 18.50 -14.65
C PRO A 45 0.77 17.91 -13.49
N GLN A 46 -0.25 18.61 -13.02
CA GLN A 46 -1.11 18.12 -11.94
C GLN A 46 -1.86 16.82 -12.32
N SER A 47 -2.04 16.55 -13.61
CA SER A 47 -2.65 15.33 -14.15
C SER A 47 -1.94 14.04 -13.76
N VAL A 48 -0.70 14.10 -13.26
CA VAL A 48 0.01 12.94 -12.66
C VAL A 48 -0.86 12.22 -11.62
N TYR A 49 -1.66 12.97 -10.84
CA TYR A 49 -2.56 12.38 -9.84
C TYR A 49 -3.96 12.03 -10.38
N SER A 50 -4.15 12.13 -11.70
CA SER A 50 -5.38 11.70 -12.38
C SER A 50 -5.11 10.61 -13.41
N MET A 51 -3.94 9.98 -13.38
CA MET A 51 -3.56 8.90 -14.28
C MET A 51 -4.10 7.54 -13.79
N ASP A 52 -4.54 6.73 -14.75
CA ASP A 52 -4.78 5.31 -14.52
C ASP A 52 -3.44 4.52 -14.41
N ARG A 53 -3.54 3.19 -14.27
CA ARG A 53 -2.37 2.32 -14.16
C ARG A 53 -1.49 2.31 -15.42
N GLU A 54 -2.06 2.58 -16.58
CA GLU A 54 -1.35 2.66 -17.87
C GLU A 54 -0.71 4.03 -18.10
N GLY A 55 -1.05 5.02 -17.28
CA GLY A 55 -0.56 6.39 -17.40
C GLY A 55 -1.43 7.29 -18.27
N LYS A 56 -2.66 6.85 -18.60
CA LYS A 56 -3.65 7.66 -19.30
C LYS A 56 -4.35 8.57 -18.30
N VAL A 57 -4.49 9.84 -18.64
CA VAL A 57 -5.20 10.81 -17.80
C VAL A 57 -6.70 10.53 -17.84
N VAL A 58 -7.30 10.35 -16.67
CA VAL A 58 -8.75 10.12 -16.48
C VAL A 58 -9.32 11.37 -15.82
N CYS A 59 -10.18 12.09 -16.56
CA CYS A 59 -10.78 13.34 -16.12
C CYS A 59 -12.30 13.25 -16.12
N THR A 60 -12.94 13.84 -15.12
CA THR A 60 -14.39 14.09 -15.20
C THR A 60 -14.67 15.24 -16.17
N ALA A 61 -15.81 15.21 -16.84
CA ALA A 61 -16.25 16.32 -17.71
C ALA A 61 -16.37 17.66 -16.96
N ALA A 62 -16.45 17.64 -15.62
CA ALA A 62 -16.48 18.81 -14.76
C ALA A 62 -15.08 19.38 -14.44
N ASP A 63 -14.01 18.62 -14.65
CA ASP A 63 -12.65 19.02 -14.31
C ASP A 63 -11.91 19.64 -15.51
N HIS A 64 -12.50 20.66 -16.12
CA HIS A 64 -11.85 21.42 -17.21
C HIS A 64 -10.44 21.91 -16.85
N GLN A 65 -10.15 22.12 -15.57
CA GLN A 65 -8.81 22.49 -15.09
C GLN A 65 -7.77 21.40 -15.29
N VAL A 66 -8.17 20.12 -15.37
CA VAL A 66 -7.25 19.00 -15.65
C VAL A 66 -6.94 18.92 -17.15
N LEU A 67 -7.89 19.36 -18.01
CA LEU A 67 -7.68 19.39 -19.46
C LEU A 67 -6.62 20.42 -19.89
N ASP A 68 -6.45 21.50 -19.12
CA ASP A 68 -5.41 22.52 -19.36
C ASP A 68 -4.03 22.09 -18.85
N GLU A 69 -3.94 20.95 -18.15
CA GLU A 69 -2.71 20.35 -17.60
C GLU A 69 -1.73 21.36 -16.96
N PRO A 70 -2.17 22.21 -16.03
CA PRO A 70 -1.28 23.20 -15.48
C PRO A 70 -0.17 22.54 -14.68
N ASP A 71 1.05 23.00 -14.92
CA ASP A 71 2.21 22.59 -14.13
C ASP A 71 2.10 23.10 -12.68
N ARG A 72 2.56 22.24 -11.75
CA ARG A 72 2.66 22.55 -10.33
C ARG A 72 4.09 22.37 -9.86
N ILE A 73 4.49 23.21 -8.91
CA ILE A 73 5.79 23.09 -8.28
C ILE A 73 5.82 21.83 -7.40
N CYS A 74 6.91 21.07 -7.51
CA CYS A 74 7.17 19.88 -6.71
C CYS A 74 8.48 20.08 -5.95
N LEU A 75 8.44 19.86 -4.64
CA LEU A 75 9.57 20.04 -3.74
C LEU A 75 10.09 18.70 -3.25
N PRO A 76 11.42 18.58 -3.02
CA PRO A 76 11.99 17.36 -2.44
C PRO A 76 11.43 17.00 -1.08
N VAL A 77 11.05 15.73 -0.91
CA VAL A 77 10.75 15.18 0.41
C VAL A 77 12.08 14.93 1.13
N LYS A 78 12.19 15.51 2.32
CA LYS A 78 13.41 15.41 3.12
C LYS A 78 13.69 13.97 3.53
N GLY A 79 14.94 13.52 3.39
CA GLY A 79 15.38 12.18 3.80
C GLY A 79 15.24 11.11 2.73
N THR A 80 14.62 11.42 1.56
CA THR A 80 14.33 10.41 0.52
C THR A 80 15.38 10.32 -0.59
N LEU A 81 16.42 11.14 -0.57
CA LEU A 81 17.55 11.00 -1.49
C LEU A 81 18.40 9.78 -1.10
N ARG A 82 18.40 8.77 -1.95
CA ARG A 82 19.06 7.48 -1.72
C ARG A 82 19.52 6.85 -3.04
N PRO A 83 20.37 5.82 -3.03
CA PRO A 83 20.74 5.09 -4.24
C PRO A 83 19.51 4.61 -5.00
N SER A 84 19.55 4.66 -6.32
CA SER A 84 18.44 4.16 -7.16
C SER A 84 18.36 2.63 -7.09
N ALA A 85 17.18 2.07 -7.35
CA ALA A 85 17.01 0.64 -7.54
C ALA A 85 17.76 0.13 -8.79
N TYR A 86 17.95 0.99 -9.77
CA TYR A 86 18.68 0.69 -11.00
C TYR A 86 20.07 1.33 -10.97
N ASP A 87 21.12 0.52 -11.04
CA ASP A 87 22.51 0.93 -10.99
C ASP A 87 22.79 1.94 -9.85
N PRO A 88 22.75 1.48 -8.59
CA PRO A 88 22.86 2.33 -7.41
C PRO A 88 24.19 3.05 -7.26
N HIS A 89 25.21 2.60 -8.00
CA HIS A 89 26.55 3.20 -7.95
C HIS A 89 26.59 4.55 -8.68
N GLU A 90 25.93 4.65 -9.82
CA GLU A 90 25.90 5.85 -10.66
C GLU A 90 24.58 6.65 -10.60
N ASN A 91 23.52 6.07 -10.03
CA ASN A 91 22.21 6.69 -10.00
C ASN A 91 21.66 6.81 -8.59
N ALA A 92 21.03 7.94 -8.32
CA ALA A 92 20.23 8.21 -7.12
C ALA A 92 18.74 8.31 -7.45
N GLN A 93 17.90 8.29 -6.42
CA GLN A 93 16.47 8.60 -6.53
C GLN A 93 16.05 9.58 -5.44
N LEU A 94 15.07 10.44 -5.74
CA LEU A 94 14.58 11.48 -4.86
C LEU A 94 13.06 11.63 -5.01
N LEU A 95 12.32 11.40 -3.92
CA LEU A 95 10.88 11.64 -3.88
C LEU A 95 10.59 13.14 -3.82
N LEU A 96 9.57 13.54 -4.56
CA LEU A 96 9.03 14.88 -4.56
C LEU A 96 7.59 14.87 -4.03
N SER A 97 7.14 16.03 -3.54
CA SER A 97 5.75 16.30 -3.17
C SER A 97 5.28 17.57 -3.90
N MET A 98 4.06 17.53 -4.43
CA MET A 98 3.46 18.60 -5.22
C MET A 98 2.75 19.63 -4.34
N GLN A 99 2.80 20.89 -4.75
CA GLN A 99 2.01 21.97 -4.16
C GLN A 99 0.92 22.41 -5.15
N ASP A 100 -0.21 22.89 -4.61
CA ASP A 100 -1.25 23.52 -5.39
C ASP A 100 -0.87 24.95 -5.80
N ALA A 101 -1.79 25.66 -6.46
CA ALA A 101 -1.57 27.04 -6.91
C ALA A 101 -1.38 28.06 -5.77
N SER A 102 -1.82 27.73 -4.55
CA SER A 102 -1.65 28.55 -3.36
C SER A 102 -0.34 28.27 -2.61
N GLY A 103 0.40 27.22 -2.99
CA GLY A 103 1.58 26.73 -2.30
C GLY A 103 1.26 25.74 -1.16
N ALA A 104 0.00 25.32 -1.01
CA ALA A 104 -0.39 24.28 -0.08
C ALA A 104 -0.08 22.87 -0.64
N PRO A 105 0.07 21.84 0.22
CA PRO A 105 0.22 20.45 -0.24
C PRO A 105 -0.93 20.03 -1.15
N TYR A 106 -0.63 19.31 -2.23
CA TYR A 106 -1.62 18.94 -3.24
C TYR A 106 -2.61 17.89 -2.72
N ALA A 107 -3.89 18.22 -2.74
CA ALA A 107 -4.94 17.42 -2.09
C ALA A 107 -5.18 16.02 -2.67
N LEU A 108 -4.74 15.75 -3.90
CA LEU A 108 -4.86 14.43 -4.54
C LEU A 108 -3.62 13.53 -4.27
N GLU A 109 -2.58 14.05 -3.64
CA GLU A 109 -1.36 13.30 -3.35
C GLU A 109 -1.59 12.29 -2.21
N PRO A 110 -1.46 10.96 -2.44
CA PRO A 110 -1.72 9.94 -1.42
C PRO A 110 -0.89 10.10 -0.15
N ARG A 111 0.36 10.56 -0.30
CA ARG A 111 1.25 10.86 0.81
C ARG A 111 0.69 11.95 1.72
N VAL A 112 0.19 13.03 1.14
CA VAL A 112 -0.42 14.17 1.85
C VAL A 112 -1.71 13.76 2.56
N ILE A 113 -2.52 12.89 1.92
CA ILE A 113 -3.73 12.34 2.52
C ILE A 113 -3.38 11.57 3.81
N LEU A 114 -2.38 10.68 3.75
CA LEU A 114 -1.93 9.94 4.92
C LEU A 114 -1.37 10.87 6.02
N GLU A 115 -0.57 11.88 5.66
CA GLU A 115 -0.05 12.87 6.60
C GLU A 115 -1.16 13.60 7.36
N ASN A 116 -2.26 13.94 6.67
CA ASN A 116 -3.40 14.59 7.28
C ASN A 116 -4.10 13.68 8.30
N VAL A 117 -4.28 12.41 7.97
CA VAL A 117 -4.88 11.42 8.90
C VAL A 117 -3.97 11.18 10.11
N VAL A 118 -2.67 10.99 9.91
CA VAL A 118 -1.69 10.82 11.00
C VAL A 118 -1.68 12.04 11.92
N ARG A 119 -1.80 13.25 11.37
CA ARG A 119 -1.87 14.49 12.16
C ARG A 119 -3.10 14.51 13.08
N ARG A 120 -4.24 13.94 12.66
CA ARG A 120 -5.43 13.81 13.54
C ARG A 120 -5.11 12.91 14.76
N PHE A 121 -4.43 11.78 14.56
CA PHE A 121 -3.98 10.96 15.69
C PHE A 121 -3.09 11.73 16.67
N HIS A 122 -2.12 12.47 16.14
CA HIS A 122 -1.22 13.27 16.98
C HIS A 122 -1.96 14.35 17.78
N HIS A 123 -3.04 14.95 17.23
CA HIS A 123 -3.88 15.89 17.97
C HIS A 123 -4.61 15.23 19.16
N HIS A 124 -4.93 13.94 19.05
CA HIS A 124 -5.48 13.15 20.16
C HIS A 124 -4.40 12.61 21.12
N GLY A 125 -3.13 12.93 20.89
CA GLY A 125 -2.01 12.40 21.68
C GLY A 125 -1.72 10.92 21.42
N LEU A 126 -2.20 10.38 20.29
CA LEU A 126 -2.04 8.99 19.85
C LEU A 126 -0.98 8.91 18.76
N TYR A 127 -0.14 7.88 18.82
CA TYR A 127 0.98 7.68 17.90
C TYR A 127 0.91 6.28 17.30
N PRO A 128 0.38 6.13 16.06
CA PRO A 128 0.35 4.83 15.41
C PRO A 128 1.75 4.26 15.18
N VAL A 129 1.92 2.96 15.44
CA VAL A 129 3.11 2.17 15.10
C VAL A 129 2.68 1.09 14.15
N ILE A 130 3.33 1.00 12.98
CA ILE A 130 2.93 0.08 11.91
C ILE A 130 4.09 -0.78 11.43
N ALA A 131 3.78 -2.02 11.02
CA ALA A 131 4.71 -2.91 10.33
C ALA A 131 3.98 -3.54 9.13
N PRO A 132 4.48 -3.39 7.90
CA PRO A 132 3.92 -4.03 6.73
C PRO A 132 4.55 -5.39 6.43
N GLU A 133 3.74 -6.28 5.86
CA GLU A 133 4.13 -7.54 5.22
C GLU A 133 3.58 -7.49 3.78
N ILE A 134 4.43 -7.74 2.78
CA ILE A 134 4.01 -7.68 1.38
C ILE A 134 4.39 -8.96 0.63
N GLU A 135 3.39 -9.58 0.03
CA GLU A 135 3.53 -10.83 -0.71
C GLU A 135 3.71 -10.59 -2.21
N PHE A 136 4.45 -11.47 -2.86
CA PHE A 136 4.63 -11.44 -4.32
C PHE A 136 5.02 -12.82 -4.86
N TYR A 137 4.81 -13.02 -6.15
CA TYR A 137 5.35 -14.15 -6.89
C TYR A 137 6.60 -13.76 -7.66
N LEU A 138 7.62 -14.62 -7.62
CA LEU A 138 8.81 -14.50 -8.44
C LEU A 138 8.69 -15.45 -9.65
N ILE A 139 8.22 -14.91 -10.78
CA ILE A 139 7.90 -15.69 -11.98
C ILE A 139 9.14 -15.80 -12.86
N ASP A 140 9.61 -17.01 -13.09
CA ASP A 140 10.64 -17.29 -14.10
C ASP A 140 10.05 -17.09 -15.50
N GLN A 141 10.64 -16.20 -16.29
CA GLN A 141 10.17 -15.88 -17.64
C GLN A 141 10.43 -17.01 -18.66
N GLN A 142 11.26 -17.98 -18.31
CA GLN A 142 11.66 -19.10 -19.19
C GLN A 142 11.14 -20.47 -18.71
N ALA A 143 10.74 -20.59 -17.45
CA ALA A 143 10.32 -21.86 -16.88
C ALA A 143 8.84 -22.18 -17.18
N GLN A 144 8.56 -23.42 -17.52
CA GLN A 144 7.20 -23.90 -17.79
C GLN A 144 6.42 -24.32 -16.54
N ALA A 145 7.08 -24.55 -15.41
CA ALA A 145 6.43 -24.98 -14.19
C ALA A 145 7.17 -24.48 -12.93
N MET A 146 6.42 -23.83 -12.05
CA MET A 146 6.89 -23.49 -10.71
C MET A 146 6.76 -24.73 -9.81
N ARG A 147 7.81 -25.05 -9.03
CA ARG A 147 7.78 -26.17 -8.07
C ARG A 147 7.48 -25.63 -6.67
N SER A 148 6.46 -26.16 -6.02
CA SER A 148 6.19 -25.87 -4.63
C SER A 148 7.26 -26.47 -3.73
N GLN A 149 7.64 -25.74 -2.70
CA GLN A 149 8.49 -26.24 -1.61
C GLN A 149 7.78 -26.19 -0.26
N GLY A 150 6.57 -25.65 -0.23
CA GLY A 150 5.78 -25.47 0.99
C GLY A 150 6.15 -24.23 1.78
N CYS A 151 5.20 -23.81 2.59
CA CYS A 151 5.32 -22.64 3.46
C CYS A 151 6.44 -22.81 4.50
N PHE A 152 7.17 -21.74 4.77
CA PHE A 152 8.28 -21.70 5.74
C PHE A 152 9.43 -22.66 5.45
N HIS A 153 9.59 -23.09 4.22
CA HIS A 153 10.68 -23.97 3.84
C HIS A 153 12.03 -23.22 3.89
N MET A 154 12.95 -23.67 4.75
CA MET A 154 14.24 -23.01 4.97
C MET A 154 15.23 -23.17 3.80
N ALA A 155 15.14 -24.26 3.05
CA ALA A 155 15.93 -24.42 1.84
C ALA A 155 15.28 -23.60 0.72
N VAL A 156 15.52 -22.30 0.71
CA VAL A 156 15.30 -21.52 -0.51
C VAL A 156 16.03 -22.27 -1.62
N PRO A 157 15.37 -22.59 -2.75
CA PRO A 157 16.07 -23.22 -3.85
C PRO A 157 17.33 -22.44 -4.15
N SER A 158 18.44 -23.12 -4.36
CA SER A 158 19.71 -22.50 -4.75
C SER A 158 19.54 -21.54 -5.94
N THR A 159 18.48 -21.75 -6.73
CA THR A 159 18.03 -20.90 -7.84
C THR A 159 17.64 -19.49 -7.39
N TYR A 160 17.04 -19.30 -6.21
CA TYR A 160 16.58 -17.97 -5.73
C TYR A 160 17.56 -17.32 -4.76
N ALA A 161 18.51 -18.05 -4.19
CA ALA A 161 19.45 -17.50 -3.23
C ALA A 161 20.21 -16.26 -3.74
N PRO A 162 20.76 -16.23 -4.98
CA PRO A 162 21.44 -15.05 -5.49
C PRO A 162 20.51 -13.82 -5.62
N PHE A 163 19.25 -14.02 -5.99
CA PHE A 163 18.25 -12.96 -6.02
C PHE A 163 17.98 -12.39 -4.62
N ILE A 164 17.79 -13.27 -3.63
CA ILE A 164 17.51 -12.88 -2.23
C ILE A 164 18.69 -12.12 -1.65
N GLU A 165 19.91 -12.64 -1.77
CA GLU A 165 21.13 -11.97 -1.29
C GLU A 165 21.30 -10.57 -1.92
N ARG A 166 21.05 -10.45 -3.22
CA ARG A 166 21.12 -9.17 -3.93
C ARG A 166 20.01 -8.21 -3.48
N LEU A 167 18.80 -8.70 -3.21
CA LEU A 167 17.70 -7.89 -2.71
C LEU A 167 18.01 -7.35 -1.31
N GLU A 168 18.55 -8.18 -0.41
CA GLU A 168 18.96 -7.77 0.95
C GLU A 168 20.08 -6.73 0.91
N GLU A 169 21.12 -6.95 0.10
CA GLU A 169 22.22 -5.99 -0.11
C GLU A 169 21.68 -4.62 -0.56
N MET A 170 20.83 -4.63 -1.56
CA MET A 170 20.30 -3.40 -2.14
C MET A 170 19.26 -2.71 -1.24
N ALA A 171 18.47 -3.48 -0.48
CA ALA A 171 17.59 -2.92 0.54
C ALA A 171 18.39 -2.20 1.62
N ALA A 172 19.50 -2.80 2.09
CA ALA A 172 20.41 -2.16 3.03
C ALA A 172 21.04 -0.88 2.45
N ALA A 173 21.49 -0.90 1.20
CA ALA A 173 22.06 0.27 0.52
C ALA A 173 21.06 1.43 0.39
N GLN A 174 19.75 1.14 0.27
CA GLN A 174 18.68 2.13 0.26
C GLN A 174 18.15 2.50 1.65
N ASN A 175 18.71 1.95 2.73
CA ASN A 175 18.22 2.08 4.10
C ASN A 175 16.75 1.60 4.27
N LEU A 176 16.33 0.62 3.48
CA LEU A 176 15.03 -0.03 3.66
C LEU A 176 15.11 -1.01 4.83
N PRO A 177 14.22 -0.91 5.83
CA PRO A 177 14.30 -1.71 7.06
C PRO A 177 13.73 -3.12 6.86
N LEU A 178 14.21 -3.85 5.83
CA LEU A 178 13.84 -5.24 5.57
C LEU A 178 14.32 -6.12 6.73
N THR A 179 13.44 -6.92 7.31
CA THR A 179 13.71 -7.76 8.48
C THR A 179 13.61 -9.25 8.20
N GLY A 180 12.93 -9.63 7.13
CA GLY A 180 12.79 -11.03 6.75
C GLY A 180 12.21 -11.19 5.36
N ILE A 181 12.55 -12.35 4.78
CA ILE A 181 11.97 -12.86 3.54
C ILE A 181 11.46 -14.26 3.84
N VAL A 182 10.16 -14.46 3.65
CA VAL A 182 9.50 -15.73 3.97
C VAL A 182 9.08 -16.41 2.68
N SER A 183 9.27 -17.73 2.60
CA SER A 183 8.67 -18.55 1.55
C SER A 183 7.22 -18.86 1.94
N GLU A 184 6.28 -18.49 1.08
CA GLU A 184 4.85 -18.68 1.28
C GLU A 184 4.37 -20.07 0.81
N ALA A 185 3.06 -20.32 0.94
CA ALA A 185 2.46 -21.63 0.70
C ALA A 185 2.59 -22.08 -0.77
N GLU A 186 2.61 -21.16 -1.69
CA GLU A 186 2.59 -21.43 -3.11
C GLU A 186 4.01 -21.44 -3.74
N PRO A 187 4.17 -22.11 -4.88
CA PRO A 187 5.45 -22.13 -5.59
C PRO A 187 5.94 -20.74 -5.95
N ALA A 188 7.18 -20.41 -5.58
CA ALA A 188 7.81 -19.11 -5.86
C ALA A 188 7.04 -17.89 -5.32
N GLN A 189 6.19 -18.08 -4.32
CA GLN A 189 5.58 -17.01 -3.56
C GLN A 189 6.45 -16.68 -2.34
N PHE A 190 6.67 -15.37 -2.13
CA PHE A 190 7.49 -14.83 -1.04
C PHE A 190 6.77 -13.69 -0.36
N GLU A 191 7.09 -13.49 0.91
CA GLU A 191 6.67 -12.35 1.71
C GLU A 191 7.91 -11.56 2.17
N LEU A 192 7.83 -10.25 2.09
CA LEU A 192 8.83 -9.31 2.58
C LEU A 192 8.30 -8.60 3.82
N ASN A 193 9.05 -8.70 4.91
CA ASN A 193 8.70 -8.09 6.20
C ASN A 193 9.54 -6.84 6.45
N LEU A 194 8.91 -5.73 6.78
CA LEU A 194 9.60 -4.50 7.20
C LEU A 194 9.46 -4.29 8.72
N ARG A 195 10.50 -3.69 9.30
CA ARG A 195 10.51 -3.34 10.72
C ARG A 195 9.40 -2.35 11.03
N HIS A 196 8.75 -2.54 12.19
CA HIS A 196 7.77 -1.60 12.71
C HIS A 196 8.37 -0.21 12.97
N SER A 197 7.56 0.83 12.76
CA SER A 197 7.96 2.21 13.02
C SER A 197 6.74 3.10 13.30
N HIS A 198 6.96 4.14 14.08
CA HIS A 198 6.02 5.25 14.28
C HIS A 198 6.08 6.30 13.15
N GLN A 199 7.05 6.19 12.25
CA GLN A 199 7.16 7.04 11.06
C GLN A 199 6.24 6.49 9.95
N VAL A 200 4.93 6.56 10.19
CA VAL A 200 3.90 5.89 9.38
C VAL A 200 4.02 6.18 7.89
N VAL A 201 4.25 7.45 7.53
CA VAL A 201 4.38 7.88 6.13
C VAL A 201 5.63 7.28 5.49
N GLU A 202 6.77 7.30 6.19
CA GLU A 202 8.03 6.71 5.73
C GLU A 202 7.92 5.20 5.54
N VAL A 203 7.19 4.50 6.41
CA VAL A 203 6.94 3.05 6.23
C VAL A 203 6.22 2.78 4.91
N CYS A 204 5.19 3.57 4.56
CA CYS A 204 4.48 3.43 3.28
C CYS A 204 5.38 3.78 2.07
N GLU A 205 6.26 4.77 2.20
CA GLU A 205 7.30 5.07 1.21
C GLU A 205 8.23 3.87 1.00
N ASN A 206 8.64 3.22 2.09
CA ASN A 206 9.53 2.08 2.05
C ASN A 206 8.86 0.85 1.40
N VAL A 207 7.56 0.62 1.60
CA VAL A 207 6.81 -0.43 0.88
C VAL A 207 6.87 -0.21 -0.63
N LEU A 208 6.59 1.02 -1.11
CA LEU A 208 6.66 1.34 -2.54
C LEU A 208 8.08 1.19 -3.10
N ALA A 209 9.08 1.68 -2.36
CA ALA A 209 10.47 1.55 -2.75
C ALA A 209 10.92 0.08 -2.81
N LEU A 210 10.50 -0.74 -1.85
CA LEU A 210 10.81 -2.18 -1.82
C LEU A 210 10.16 -2.91 -2.97
N ARG A 211 8.89 -2.61 -3.31
CA ARG A 211 8.21 -3.16 -4.51
C ARG A 211 9.00 -2.85 -5.79
N ARG A 212 9.42 -1.59 -5.95
CA ARG A 212 10.24 -1.18 -7.11
C ARG A 212 11.59 -1.90 -7.11
N LEU A 213 12.28 -1.93 -5.96
CA LEU A 213 13.57 -2.59 -5.83
C LEU A 213 13.46 -4.07 -6.19
N THR A 214 12.50 -4.79 -5.60
CA THR A 214 12.24 -6.21 -5.87
C THR A 214 12.01 -6.46 -7.36
N SER A 215 11.24 -5.60 -8.02
CA SER A 215 10.97 -5.72 -9.47
C SER A 215 12.22 -5.51 -10.32
N VAL A 216 13.08 -4.56 -9.96
CA VAL A 216 14.34 -4.29 -10.69
C VAL A 216 15.31 -5.45 -10.51
N ILE A 217 15.53 -5.90 -9.26
CA ILE A 217 16.44 -7.00 -8.96
C ILE A 217 15.93 -8.31 -9.60
N ALA A 218 14.62 -8.59 -9.56
CA ALA A 218 14.06 -9.76 -10.23
C ALA A 218 14.45 -9.81 -11.71
N ASN A 219 14.35 -8.69 -12.42
CA ASN A 219 14.74 -8.61 -13.83
C ASN A 219 16.23 -8.87 -14.08
N GLU A 220 17.13 -8.50 -13.15
CA GLU A 220 18.58 -8.80 -13.25
C GLU A 220 18.85 -10.32 -13.31
N PHE A 221 17.95 -11.12 -12.68
CA PHE A 221 18.06 -12.59 -12.63
C PHE A 221 17.14 -13.31 -13.63
N GLY A 222 16.49 -12.59 -14.55
CA GLY A 222 15.55 -13.19 -15.51
C GLY A 222 14.20 -13.55 -14.94
N TYR A 223 13.85 -13.04 -13.75
CA TYR A 223 12.55 -13.19 -13.11
C TYR A 223 11.67 -11.96 -13.31
N LYS A 224 10.39 -12.12 -13.04
CA LYS A 224 9.42 -11.03 -12.90
C LYS A 224 8.80 -11.10 -11.51
N ALA A 225 9.01 -10.08 -10.68
CA ALA A 225 8.27 -9.93 -9.44
C ALA A 225 6.83 -9.47 -9.76
N ASN A 226 5.84 -10.21 -9.26
CA ASN A 226 4.44 -9.96 -9.53
C ASN A 226 3.67 -9.71 -8.23
N PHE A 227 3.28 -8.46 -8.03
CA PHE A 227 2.52 -7.98 -6.88
C PHE A 227 1.00 -7.89 -7.14
N MET A 228 0.48 -8.47 -8.23
CA MET A 228 -0.98 -8.54 -8.43
C MET A 228 -1.63 -9.26 -7.25
N ALA A 229 -2.79 -8.76 -6.81
CA ALA A 229 -3.52 -9.40 -5.72
C ALA A 229 -3.92 -10.86 -6.03
N LYS A 230 -4.20 -11.19 -7.30
CA LYS A 230 -4.51 -12.57 -7.75
C LYS A 230 -3.85 -12.85 -9.09
N PRO A 231 -2.55 -13.19 -9.14
CA PRO A 231 -1.86 -13.45 -10.41
C PRO A 231 -2.27 -14.75 -11.09
N PHE A 232 -2.67 -15.76 -10.32
CA PHE A 232 -3.04 -17.08 -10.82
C PHE A 232 -4.40 -17.53 -10.25
N SER A 233 -5.29 -18.01 -11.12
CA SER A 233 -6.67 -18.39 -10.74
C SER A 233 -6.73 -19.49 -9.68
N GLN A 234 -5.76 -20.44 -9.69
CA GLN A 234 -5.76 -21.64 -8.85
C GLN A 234 -4.83 -21.55 -7.61
N LEU A 235 -3.92 -20.56 -7.59
CA LEU A 235 -2.96 -20.39 -6.50
C LEU A 235 -3.43 -19.28 -5.54
N ALA A 236 -2.82 -19.18 -4.37
CA ALA A 236 -3.09 -18.11 -3.40
C ALA A 236 -2.89 -16.71 -4.00
N GLY A 237 -3.58 -15.73 -3.46
CA GLY A 237 -3.36 -14.32 -3.79
C GLY A 237 -2.18 -13.72 -3.06
N ASN A 238 -1.84 -12.47 -3.38
CA ASN A 238 -0.83 -11.69 -2.65
C ASN A 238 -1.49 -10.60 -1.82
N GLY A 239 -1.20 -10.59 -0.53
CA GLY A 239 -1.65 -9.58 0.42
C GLY A 239 -0.64 -8.48 0.67
N LEU A 240 -1.14 -7.36 1.16
CA LEU A 240 -0.39 -6.31 1.86
C LEU A 240 -0.98 -6.20 3.25
N HIS A 241 -0.41 -6.92 4.20
CA HIS A 241 -0.88 -6.91 5.57
C HIS A 241 -0.21 -5.78 6.35
N PHE A 242 -0.96 -5.16 7.26
CA PHE A 242 -0.42 -4.19 8.17
C PHE A 242 -0.71 -4.58 9.61
N HIS A 243 0.35 -4.68 10.41
CA HIS A 243 0.27 -4.74 11.86
C HIS A 243 0.26 -3.33 12.41
N ILE A 244 -0.71 -3.02 13.27
CA ILE A 244 -0.90 -1.67 13.81
C ILE A 244 -1.12 -1.74 15.31
N SER A 245 -0.42 -0.88 16.07
CA SER A 245 -0.70 -0.54 17.45
C SER A 245 -0.76 0.97 17.62
N LEU A 246 -1.31 1.43 18.73
CA LEU A 246 -1.27 2.83 19.12
C LEU A 246 -0.41 2.99 20.35
N ASN A 247 0.48 3.96 20.32
CA ASN A 247 1.28 4.34 21.46
C ASN A 247 0.86 5.71 21.98
N ASP A 248 1.12 5.95 23.24
CA ASP A 248 1.04 7.27 23.83
C ASP A 248 2.30 8.11 23.51
N ARG A 249 2.36 9.32 24.09
CA ARG A 249 3.51 10.23 23.91
C ARG A 249 4.80 9.70 24.56
N GLN A 250 4.72 8.82 25.54
CA GLN A 250 5.84 8.17 26.21
C GLN A 250 6.39 6.99 25.41
N GLY A 251 5.61 6.47 24.48
CA GLY A 251 5.94 5.32 23.64
C GLY A 251 5.34 4.02 24.16
N ASP A 252 4.47 4.08 25.19
CA ASP A 252 3.81 2.91 25.75
C ASP A 252 2.66 2.46 24.84
N ASN A 253 2.55 1.15 24.62
CA ASN A 253 1.52 0.56 23.77
C ASN A 253 0.14 0.60 24.45
N LEU A 254 -0.78 1.39 23.91
CA LEU A 254 -2.15 1.54 24.43
C LEU A 254 -3.05 0.32 24.18
N PHE A 255 -2.60 -0.65 23.38
CA PHE A 255 -3.29 -1.93 23.18
C PHE A 255 -2.83 -3.00 24.17
N ALA A 256 -1.83 -2.72 25.01
CA ALA A 256 -1.32 -3.67 25.99
C ALA A 256 -2.45 -4.22 26.86
N SER A 257 -2.61 -5.55 26.87
CA SER A 257 -3.66 -6.26 27.59
C SER A 257 -3.28 -7.73 27.78
N PRO A 258 -3.81 -8.40 28.83
CA PRO A 258 -3.55 -9.82 29.06
C PRO A 258 -3.89 -10.69 27.85
N ALA A 259 -3.36 -11.91 27.82
CA ALA A 259 -3.60 -12.85 26.76
C ALA A 259 -5.12 -13.12 26.58
N GLN A 260 -5.59 -13.07 25.33
CA GLN A 260 -7.01 -13.25 24.97
C GLN A 260 -7.99 -12.22 25.56
N GLU A 261 -7.49 -11.12 26.09
CA GLU A 261 -8.30 -9.98 26.50
C GLU A 261 -8.02 -8.79 25.57
N LEU A 262 -9.04 -7.97 25.34
CA LEU A 262 -8.91 -6.69 24.63
C LEU A 262 -9.32 -5.57 25.60
N ASN A 263 -8.48 -4.57 25.72
CA ASN A 263 -8.86 -3.36 26.42
C ASN A 263 -9.82 -2.51 25.56
N GLU A 264 -10.46 -1.52 26.17
CA GLU A 264 -11.44 -0.65 25.52
C GLU A 264 -10.87 0.03 24.25
N MET A 265 -9.65 0.57 24.33
CA MET A 265 -8.99 1.20 23.18
C MET A 265 -8.91 0.26 21.97
N THR A 266 -8.49 -0.98 22.18
CA THR A 266 -8.38 -1.98 21.11
C THR A 266 -9.76 -2.36 20.57
N ARG A 267 -10.78 -2.53 21.44
CA ARG A 267 -12.14 -2.87 21.03
C ARG A 267 -12.76 -1.78 20.18
N LEU A 268 -12.66 -0.51 20.60
CA LEU A 268 -13.15 0.63 19.82
C LEU A 268 -12.48 0.73 18.46
N CYS A 269 -11.16 0.56 18.40
CA CYS A 269 -10.43 0.54 17.13
C CYS A 269 -10.90 -0.61 16.22
N LEU A 270 -11.08 -1.82 16.77
CA LEU A 270 -11.60 -2.97 16.01
C LEU A 270 -13.02 -2.71 15.49
N ALA A 271 -13.89 -2.19 16.33
CA ALA A 271 -15.28 -1.89 15.96
C ALA A 271 -15.34 -0.85 14.84
N GLY A 272 -14.54 0.21 14.92
CA GLY A 272 -14.46 1.22 13.86
C GLY A 272 -13.92 0.66 12.54
N LEU A 273 -12.89 -0.19 12.59
CA LEU A 273 -12.37 -0.89 11.42
C LEU A 273 -13.42 -1.79 10.78
N LEU A 274 -14.15 -2.59 11.57
CA LEU A 274 -15.20 -3.48 11.09
C LEU A 274 -16.37 -2.71 10.49
N HIS A 275 -16.77 -1.61 11.12
CA HIS A 275 -17.88 -0.76 10.67
C HIS A 275 -17.61 -0.15 9.28
N LEU A 276 -16.40 0.39 9.07
CA LEU A 276 -16.00 1.00 7.79
C LEU A 276 -15.45 0.00 6.76
N MET A 277 -15.27 -1.26 7.14
CA MET A 277 -14.62 -2.27 6.30
C MET A 277 -15.28 -2.46 4.92
N PRO A 278 -16.62 -2.56 4.79
CA PRO A 278 -17.25 -2.71 3.48
C PRO A 278 -16.92 -1.56 2.52
N ALA A 279 -16.94 -0.32 3.02
CA ALA A 279 -16.61 0.86 2.23
C ALA A 279 -15.10 0.94 1.93
N SER A 280 -14.24 0.49 2.85
CA SER A 280 -12.79 0.51 2.68
C SER A 280 -12.30 -0.35 1.51
N LEU A 281 -13.07 -1.35 1.09
CA LEU A 281 -12.68 -2.25 0.00
C LEU A 281 -12.45 -1.54 -1.34
N ALA A 282 -13.07 -0.40 -1.59
CA ALA A 282 -12.77 0.42 -2.77
C ALA A 282 -11.29 0.88 -2.83
N ILE A 283 -10.63 0.94 -1.68
CA ILE A 283 -9.20 1.30 -1.55
C ILE A 283 -8.34 0.03 -1.41
N MET A 284 -8.77 -0.94 -0.60
CA MET A 284 -8.02 -2.17 -0.30
C MET A 284 -7.90 -3.11 -1.50
N ALA A 285 -8.93 -3.11 -2.35
CA ALA A 285 -9.02 -3.90 -3.59
C ALA A 285 -9.19 -2.96 -4.79
N PRO A 286 -8.11 -2.29 -5.28
CA PRO A 286 -8.22 -1.15 -6.18
C PRO A 286 -8.59 -1.50 -7.63
N GLY A 287 -8.80 -2.76 -7.97
CA GLY A 287 -9.16 -3.19 -9.33
C GLY A 287 -9.85 -4.53 -9.36
N VAL A 288 -10.45 -4.89 -10.50
CA VAL A 288 -11.19 -6.15 -10.72
C VAL A 288 -10.40 -7.38 -10.28
N ASN A 289 -9.08 -7.39 -10.54
CA ASN A 289 -8.22 -8.51 -10.16
C ASN A 289 -8.17 -8.71 -8.64
N ALA A 290 -8.13 -7.63 -7.86
CA ALA A 290 -8.03 -7.70 -6.41
C ALA A 290 -9.27 -8.37 -5.76
N PHE A 291 -10.46 -8.17 -6.34
CA PHE A 291 -11.69 -8.86 -5.90
C PHE A 291 -11.68 -10.37 -6.17
N ARG A 292 -10.86 -10.86 -7.11
CA ARG A 292 -10.68 -12.30 -7.33
C ARG A 292 -9.94 -12.98 -6.18
N ARG A 293 -9.07 -12.23 -5.46
CA ARG A 293 -8.41 -12.70 -4.24
C ARG A 293 -9.45 -13.00 -3.16
N LEU A 294 -10.45 -12.18 -2.98
CA LEU A 294 -11.46 -12.27 -1.91
C LEU A 294 -12.58 -13.30 -2.17
N ARG A 295 -12.58 -14.02 -3.28
CA ARG A 295 -13.77 -14.79 -3.70
C ARG A 295 -13.84 -16.24 -3.25
N LYS A 296 -12.74 -16.95 -2.94
CA LYS A 296 -12.84 -18.42 -2.86
C LYS A 296 -11.83 -19.18 -2.00
N ASN A 297 -10.84 -18.61 -1.41
CA ASN A 297 -9.89 -19.36 -0.60
C ASN A 297 -10.29 -19.34 0.86
N LEU A 298 -10.17 -20.48 1.55
CA LEU A 298 -10.47 -20.61 2.98
C LEU A 298 -9.61 -19.67 3.86
N ASP A 299 -8.49 -19.20 3.33
CA ASP A 299 -7.56 -18.32 4.04
C ASP A 299 -7.77 -16.83 3.78
N GLU A 300 -8.72 -16.47 2.89
CA GLU A 300 -9.00 -15.07 2.57
C GLU A 300 -10.34 -14.63 3.17
N PRO A 301 -10.37 -13.48 3.86
CA PRO A 301 -11.57 -13.03 4.52
C PRO A 301 -12.61 -12.51 3.52
N VAL A 302 -13.82 -13.08 3.58
CA VAL A 302 -14.98 -12.66 2.77
C VAL A 302 -16.08 -12.00 3.62
N PHE A 303 -15.84 -11.86 4.92
CA PHE A 303 -16.72 -11.22 5.89
C PHE A 303 -15.97 -10.13 6.64
N SER A 304 -16.67 -9.11 7.07
CA SER A 304 -16.19 -8.14 8.06
C SER A 304 -16.05 -8.85 9.40
N SER A 305 -14.88 -9.39 9.70
CA SER A 305 -14.66 -10.30 10.82
C SER A 305 -13.33 -10.04 11.53
N TRP A 306 -13.26 -10.44 12.78
CA TRP A 306 -12.03 -10.41 13.56
C TRP A 306 -11.85 -11.70 14.38
N GLY A 307 -10.64 -11.96 14.86
CA GLY A 307 -10.38 -13.10 15.76
C GLY A 307 -8.96 -13.15 16.29
N TYR A 308 -8.82 -13.87 17.40
CA TYR A 308 -7.51 -14.19 17.98
C TYR A 308 -6.81 -15.25 17.12
N ASN A 309 -5.61 -14.93 16.66
CA ASN A 309 -4.70 -15.80 15.93
C ASN A 309 -5.35 -16.58 14.76
N THR A 310 -6.40 -16.04 14.16
CA THR A 310 -7.20 -16.66 13.09
C THR A 310 -6.84 -16.03 11.74
N ARG A 311 -6.22 -16.79 10.84
CA ARG A 311 -5.78 -16.29 9.52
C ARG A 311 -6.92 -16.01 8.55
N SER A 312 -8.07 -16.66 8.70
CA SER A 312 -9.26 -16.41 7.87
C SER A 312 -10.07 -15.16 8.26
N ALA A 313 -9.71 -14.48 9.36
CA ALA A 313 -10.35 -13.23 9.75
C ALA A 313 -9.75 -12.03 9.00
N ALA A 314 -10.59 -11.02 8.73
CA ALA A 314 -10.17 -9.75 8.12
C ALA A 314 -9.26 -8.93 9.05
N LEU A 315 -9.55 -8.97 10.36
CA LEU A 315 -8.72 -8.40 11.41
C LEU A 315 -8.27 -9.53 12.34
N ARG A 316 -6.98 -9.68 12.47
CA ARG A 316 -6.39 -10.71 13.35
C ARG A 316 -5.69 -10.03 14.52
N ILE A 317 -5.88 -10.58 15.72
CA ILE A 317 -5.05 -10.27 16.89
C ILE A 317 -4.00 -11.38 16.98
N PRO A 318 -2.77 -11.15 16.54
CA PRO A 318 -1.72 -12.17 16.57
C PRO A 318 -1.38 -12.57 18.00
N CYS A 319 -0.87 -13.80 18.17
CA CYS A 319 -0.25 -14.22 19.42
C CYS A 319 0.97 -13.32 19.70
N SER A 320 1.02 -12.74 20.88
CA SER A 320 2.09 -11.81 21.29
C SER A 320 2.17 -11.70 22.82
N THR A 321 3.26 -11.11 23.32
CA THR A 321 3.29 -10.59 24.71
C THR A 321 2.31 -9.42 24.85
N GLU A 322 2.04 -9.01 26.09
CA GLU A 322 1.13 -7.89 26.37
C GLU A 322 1.60 -6.59 25.68
N GLU A 323 2.89 -6.26 25.83
CA GLU A 323 3.48 -5.03 25.27
C GLU A 323 3.48 -5.00 23.73
N ASN A 324 3.39 -6.17 23.09
CA ASN A 324 3.39 -6.30 21.63
C ASN A 324 2.00 -6.52 21.05
N ARG A 325 0.94 -6.23 21.81
CA ARG A 325 -0.45 -6.33 21.35
C ARG A 325 -0.69 -5.41 20.16
N ARG A 326 -1.32 -5.95 19.10
CA ARG A 326 -1.55 -5.24 17.85
C ARG A 326 -2.71 -5.84 17.08
N ILE A 327 -3.25 -5.09 16.15
CA ILE A 327 -4.22 -5.53 15.14
C ILE A 327 -3.46 -5.77 13.85
N GLU A 328 -3.72 -6.88 13.19
CA GLU A 328 -3.28 -7.16 11.82
C GLU A 328 -4.46 -6.98 10.87
N TYR A 329 -4.33 -6.03 9.94
CA TYR A 329 -5.33 -5.78 8.88
C TYR A 329 -4.92 -6.55 7.62
N ARG A 330 -5.81 -7.44 7.09
CA ARG A 330 -5.44 -8.45 6.10
C ARG A 330 -6.09 -8.29 4.72
N LEU A 331 -7.01 -7.32 4.55
CA LEU A 331 -7.80 -7.22 3.32
C LEU A 331 -7.08 -6.63 2.12
N ALA A 332 -6.05 -5.80 2.32
CA ALA A 332 -5.41 -5.11 1.22
C ALA A 332 -4.65 -6.09 0.32
N GLY A 333 -4.81 -5.94 -0.99
CA GLY A 333 -3.99 -6.63 -1.98
C GLY A 333 -2.60 -6.03 -2.09
N ALA A 334 -1.59 -6.84 -2.47
CA ALA A 334 -0.22 -6.37 -2.66
C ALA A 334 -0.08 -5.30 -3.76
N ASP A 335 -1.09 -5.13 -4.61
CA ASP A 335 -1.19 -4.11 -5.65
C ASP A 335 -1.80 -2.78 -5.17
N ALA A 336 -2.31 -2.72 -3.93
CA ALA A 336 -2.89 -1.50 -3.37
C ALA A 336 -1.82 -0.44 -3.05
N ASN A 337 -2.23 0.84 -3.06
CA ASN A 337 -1.35 1.94 -2.68
C ASN A 337 -1.21 2.01 -1.15
N PRO A 338 -0.03 1.78 -0.56
CA PRO A 338 0.15 1.68 0.89
C PRO A 338 -0.21 2.96 1.65
N TYR A 339 -0.05 4.15 1.05
CA TYR A 339 -0.48 5.41 1.67
C TYR A 339 -2.00 5.44 1.86
N LEU A 340 -2.75 5.07 0.81
CA LEU A 340 -4.21 5.08 0.84
C LEU A 340 -4.75 3.97 1.73
N VAL A 341 -4.14 2.78 1.68
CA VAL A 341 -4.46 1.67 2.58
C VAL A 341 -4.32 2.11 4.03
N MET A 342 -3.17 2.67 4.39
CA MET A 342 -2.90 3.10 5.76
C MET A 342 -3.79 4.28 6.19
N ALA A 343 -4.02 5.26 5.33
CA ALA A 343 -4.95 6.36 5.61
C ALA A 343 -6.36 5.84 5.91
N THR A 344 -6.82 4.84 5.14
CA THR A 344 -8.14 4.22 5.33
C THR A 344 -8.22 3.40 6.62
N ILE A 345 -7.19 2.61 6.93
CA ILE A 345 -7.10 1.86 8.20
C ILE A 345 -7.15 2.81 9.39
N LEU A 346 -6.29 3.82 9.40
CA LEU A 346 -6.24 4.80 10.49
C LEU A 346 -7.57 5.57 10.60
N THR A 347 -8.22 5.90 9.49
CA THR A 347 -9.56 6.51 9.50
C THR A 347 -10.59 5.59 10.17
N GLY A 348 -10.55 4.29 9.90
CA GLY A 348 -11.42 3.31 10.58
C GLY A 348 -11.19 3.27 12.09
N MET A 349 -9.94 3.30 12.53
CA MET A 349 -9.60 3.35 13.95
C MET A 349 -10.11 4.65 14.61
N LEU A 350 -9.91 5.81 13.96
CA LEU A 350 -10.44 7.09 14.46
C LEU A 350 -11.96 7.07 14.55
N TYR A 351 -12.64 6.49 13.55
CA TYR A 351 -14.09 6.36 13.59
C TYR A 351 -14.55 5.65 14.86
N GLY A 352 -13.90 4.54 15.22
CA GLY A 352 -14.20 3.80 16.44
C GLY A 352 -14.02 4.65 17.70
N LEU A 353 -12.91 5.38 17.77
CA LEU A 353 -12.59 6.22 18.92
C LEU A 353 -13.48 7.47 19.06
N GLU A 354 -13.98 8.00 17.96
CA GLU A 354 -14.75 9.26 17.93
C GLU A 354 -16.27 9.06 17.93
N ASN A 355 -16.79 7.89 17.44
CA ASN A 355 -18.20 7.73 17.11
C ASN A 355 -18.86 6.47 17.68
N ILE A 356 -18.08 5.54 18.25
CA ILE A 356 -18.64 4.28 18.82
C ILE A 356 -18.62 4.39 20.35
N ASP A 357 -19.76 4.14 20.98
CA ASP A 357 -19.89 4.00 22.43
C ASP A 357 -19.78 2.51 22.83
N GLY A 358 -19.53 2.26 24.13
CA GLY A 358 -19.34 0.92 24.66
C GLY A 358 -20.59 0.01 24.56
N ASP A 359 -21.80 0.55 24.35
CA ASP A 359 -23.01 -0.24 24.22
C ASP A 359 -23.19 -0.76 22.78
N SER A 360 -22.81 0.02 21.77
CA SER A 360 -22.88 -0.37 20.35
C SER A 360 -21.68 -1.18 19.87
N GLU A 361 -20.55 -1.12 20.56
CA GLU A 361 -19.31 -1.83 20.25
C GLU A 361 -19.49 -3.35 20.17
N GLU A 362 -20.15 -3.95 21.19
CA GLU A 362 -20.31 -5.40 21.25
C GLU A 362 -21.11 -5.97 20.07
N ASP A 363 -22.13 -5.25 19.63
CA ASP A 363 -22.94 -5.67 18.48
C ASP A 363 -22.13 -5.64 17.19
N ILE A 364 -21.31 -4.60 17.00
CA ILE A 364 -20.40 -4.50 15.84
C ILE A 364 -19.36 -5.63 15.87
N LEU A 365 -18.76 -5.91 17.03
CA LEU A 365 -17.74 -6.96 17.16
C LEU A 365 -18.30 -8.37 16.95
N ARG A 366 -19.60 -8.59 17.23
CA ARG A 366 -20.28 -9.88 16.99
C ARG A 366 -20.81 -10.01 15.57
N ALA A 367 -21.10 -8.90 14.90
CA ALA A 367 -21.59 -8.90 13.53
C ALA A 367 -20.46 -9.32 12.58
N ALA A 368 -20.81 -10.12 11.58
CA ALA A 368 -19.90 -10.50 10.51
C ALA A 368 -20.60 -10.33 9.15
N PRO A 369 -20.96 -9.09 8.76
CA PRO A 369 -21.63 -8.86 7.49
C PRO A 369 -20.72 -9.27 6.31
N PRO A 370 -21.32 -9.78 5.20
CA PRO A 370 -20.57 -10.09 4.01
C PRO A 370 -19.96 -8.81 3.42
N LEU A 371 -18.73 -8.96 2.89
CA LEU A 371 -18.06 -7.89 2.19
C LEU A 371 -18.53 -7.80 0.72
N PRO A 372 -18.45 -6.63 0.08
CA PRO A 372 -18.62 -6.50 -1.36
C PRO A 372 -17.71 -7.46 -2.12
N LEU A 373 -18.26 -8.23 -3.05
CA LEU A 373 -17.51 -9.23 -3.83
C LEU A 373 -17.08 -8.71 -5.21
N PHE A 374 -17.55 -7.52 -5.60
CA PHE A 374 -17.29 -6.91 -6.89
C PHE A 374 -16.87 -5.44 -6.73
N GLN A 375 -16.02 -4.97 -7.63
CA GLN A 375 -15.49 -3.62 -7.59
C GLN A 375 -16.60 -2.55 -7.59
N HIS A 376 -17.59 -2.67 -8.46
CA HIS A 376 -18.70 -1.70 -8.52
C HIS A 376 -19.50 -1.62 -7.21
N GLN A 377 -19.69 -2.76 -6.52
CA GLN A 377 -20.38 -2.79 -5.23
C GLN A 377 -19.56 -2.04 -4.15
N ALA A 378 -18.24 -2.29 -4.10
CA ALA A 378 -17.37 -1.61 -3.14
C ALA A 378 -17.32 -0.10 -3.39
N ILE A 379 -17.27 0.32 -4.67
CA ILE A 379 -17.31 1.74 -5.04
C ILE A 379 -18.65 2.36 -4.61
N ALA A 380 -19.79 1.69 -4.82
CA ALA A 380 -21.09 2.19 -4.39
C ALA A 380 -21.17 2.38 -2.87
N VAL A 381 -20.69 1.40 -2.09
CA VAL A 381 -20.65 1.51 -0.62
C VAL A 381 -19.69 2.62 -0.17
N PHE A 382 -18.55 2.79 -0.85
CA PHE A 382 -17.61 3.88 -0.57
C PHE A 382 -18.25 5.26 -0.82
N GLN A 383 -19.00 5.43 -1.91
CA GLN A 383 -19.72 6.67 -2.25
C GLN A 383 -20.75 7.07 -1.17
N GLU A 384 -21.30 6.09 -0.47
CA GLU A 384 -22.30 6.29 0.59
C GLU A 384 -21.66 6.42 2.01
N CYS A 385 -20.33 6.53 2.09
CA CYS A 385 -19.61 6.62 3.36
C CYS A 385 -18.97 8.02 3.55
N PRO A 386 -19.73 9.02 4.07
CA PRO A 386 -19.23 10.40 4.20
C PRO A 386 -17.94 10.50 5.02
N TYR A 387 -17.84 9.70 6.09
CA TYR A 387 -16.66 9.75 6.97
C TYR A 387 -15.36 9.37 6.26
N LEU A 388 -15.38 8.34 5.39
CA LEU A 388 -14.22 8.00 4.56
C LEU A 388 -13.97 9.05 3.48
N LEU A 389 -15.02 9.53 2.80
CA LEU A 389 -14.90 10.55 1.76
C LEU A 389 -14.25 11.82 2.29
N ASP A 390 -14.68 12.29 3.47
CA ASP A 390 -14.12 13.48 4.12
C ASP A 390 -12.69 13.26 4.62
N SER A 391 -12.42 12.12 5.24
CA SER A 391 -11.09 11.81 5.80
C SER A 391 -10.02 11.67 4.72
N LEU A 392 -10.35 11.07 3.58
CA LEU A 392 -9.45 10.95 2.45
C LEU A 392 -9.42 12.22 1.58
N GLY A 393 -10.40 13.10 1.77
CA GLY A 393 -10.59 14.35 1.03
C GLY A 393 -11.56 14.21 -0.14
N GLN A 394 -12.55 15.09 -0.19
CA GLN A 394 -13.63 15.07 -1.18
C GLN A 394 -13.13 15.12 -2.65
N ALA A 395 -12.07 15.91 -2.91
CA ALA A 395 -11.47 15.99 -4.24
C ALA A 395 -10.82 14.68 -4.67
N PHE A 396 -10.03 14.07 -3.77
CA PHE A 396 -9.42 12.76 -4.02
C PHE A 396 -10.50 11.69 -4.20
N SER A 397 -11.48 11.62 -3.31
CA SER A 397 -12.54 10.61 -3.35
C SER A 397 -13.32 10.63 -4.67
N ARG A 398 -13.66 11.81 -5.18
CA ARG A 398 -14.30 11.96 -6.51
C ARG A 398 -13.38 11.46 -7.63
N GLN A 399 -12.12 11.88 -7.64
CA GLN A 399 -11.15 11.45 -8.65
C GLN A 399 -10.93 9.93 -8.61
N TRP A 400 -10.82 9.36 -7.40
CA TRP A 400 -10.66 7.92 -7.21
C TRP A 400 -11.84 7.12 -7.76
N ILE A 401 -13.07 7.49 -7.35
CA ILE A 401 -14.30 6.84 -7.81
C ILE A 401 -14.38 6.86 -9.33
N HIS A 402 -14.16 8.02 -9.94
CA HIS A 402 -14.21 8.17 -11.39
C HIS A 402 -13.16 7.32 -12.09
N SER A 403 -11.91 7.38 -11.64
CA SER A 403 -10.82 6.58 -12.18
C SER A 403 -11.11 5.08 -12.12
N LYS A 404 -11.68 4.61 -10.99
CA LYS A 404 -11.97 3.18 -10.82
C LYS A 404 -13.18 2.69 -11.59
N LEU A 405 -14.18 3.53 -11.82
CA LEU A 405 -15.30 3.22 -12.70
C LEU A 405 -14.88 3.19 -14.17
N GLU A 406 -14.01 4.09 -14.60
CA GLU A 406 -13.47 4.09 -15.97
C GLU A 406 -12.60 2.85 -16.22
N GLU A 407 -11.68 2.52 -15.30
CA GLU A 407 -10.89 1.26 -15.37
C GLU A 407 -11.79 0.02 -15.46
N LEU A 408 -12.88 -0.02 -14.68
CA LEU A 408 -13.85 -1.12 -14.71
C LEU A 408 -14.55 -1.20 -16.08
N THR A 409 -15.03 -0.08 -16.60
CA THR A 409 -15.70 -0.01 -17.90
C THR A 409 -14.80 -0.49 -19.03
N LEU A 410 -13.52 -0.05 -19.02
CA LEU A 410 -12.53 -0.50 -20.00
C LEU A 410 -12.27 -2.01 -19.88
N PHE A 411 -12.18 -2.52 -18.64
CA PHE A 411 -11.96 -3.94 -18.40
C PHE A 411 -13.15 -4.82 -18.84
N GLU A 412 -14.37 -4.40 -18.56
CA GLU A 412 -15.61 -5.09 -18.97
C GLU A 412 -15.82 -5.09 -20.49
N GLY A 413 -15.22 -4.15 -21.19
CA GLY A 413 -15.22 -4.10 -22.65
C GLY A 413 -14.26 -5.10 -23.33
N ILE A 414 -13.40 -5.80 -22.56
CA ILE A 414 -12.45 -6.77 -23.10
C ILE A 414 -13.16 -8.12 -23.33
N VAL A 415 -13.20 -8.58 -24.58
CA VAL A 415 -13.67 -9.93 -24.90
C VAL A 415 -12.55 -10.94 -24.59
N THR A 416 -12.82 -11.88 -23.70
CA THR A 416 -11.83 -12.86 -23.24
C THR A 416 -11.74 -14.07 -24.18
N GLN A 417 -10.63 -14.83 -24.10
CA GLN A 417 -10.48 -16.08 -24.84
C GLN A 417 -11.51 -17.14 -24.40
N GLU A 418 -11.86 -17.15 -23.13
CA GLU A 418 -12.89 -18.02 -22.58
C GLU A 418 -14.26 -17.74 -23.18
N GLU A 419 -14.63 -16.47 -23.37
CA GLU A 419 -15.89 -16.10 -24.04
C GLU A 419 -15.90 -16.54 -25.50
N THR A 420 -14.79 -16.36 -26.23
CA THR A 420 -14.70 -16.80 -27.63
C THR A 420 -14.62 -18.31 -27.80
N ALA A 421 -14.23 -19.07 -26.77
CA ALA A 421 -14.19 -20.53 -26.79
C ALA A 421 -15.57 -21.17 -26.57
N ILE A 422 -16.60 -20.41 -26.16
CA ILE A 422 -17.96 -20.90 -26.00
C ILE A 422 -18.60 -20.95 -27.41
N SER A 423 -18.79 -22.17 -27.92
CA SER A 423 -19.59 -22.39 -29.11
C SER A 423 -21.06 -22.57 -28.73
N PHE A 424 -21.91 -21.76 -29.29
CA PHE A 424 -23.36 -21.85 -29.15
C PHE A 424 -23.95 -22.81 -30.20
#